data_6647d1ecb20c9eb3d958b3398a2e607c
#
_entry.id   6647d1ecb20c9eb3d958b3398a2e607c
#
_cell.length_a   1.000
_cell.length_b   1.000
_cell.length_c   1.000
_cell.angle_alpha   90.00
_cell.angle_beta   90.00
_cell.angle_gamma   90.00
#
_symmetry.space_group_name_H-M   'P 1'
#
loop_
_entity.id
_entity.type
_entity.pdbx_description
1 polymer ?
#
loop_
_entity_poly.entity_id
_entity_poly.type
_entity_poly.pdbx_seq_one_letter_code
_entity_poly.pdbx_strand_id
1 'polypeptide(L)'
;MKNTINYYYGISIENLVKTDNDYYFYFQNNEYHLVKYTRPYEDIIALYKLNLEMKKRRCIVHEIIMNKDNQVITIINDIPCVLLKICNYKNDRVFLNDINYIQNMTKGIEFDKSLLRIDWVKMWGDKIDYYEYQISQFGKKYPILCDSLSYYIGLGENAISYIVNNPNKGEIY
;
A
#
# COMPACT_ATOMS: atom_id res chain seq x y z
N MET A 1 23.24 8.64 6.81
CA MET A 1 21.78 8.82 6.67
C MET A 1 21.31 10.23 7.12
N LYS A 2 21.62 10.76 8.33
CA LYS A 2 21.19 12.12 8.72
C LYS A 2 21.62 13.19 7.71
N ASN A 3 22.90 13.19 7.31
CA ASN A 3 23.43 14.12 6.31
C ASN A 3 22.75 13.95 4.94
N THR A 4 22.40 12.73 4.58
CA THR A 4 21.71 12.41 3.33
C THR A 4 20.31 13.01 3.31
N ILE A 5 19.55 12.87 4.41
CA ILE A 5 18.21 13.46 4.53
C ILE A 5 18.30 15.00 4.52
N ASN A 6 19.28 15.58 5.22
CA ASN A 6 19.50 17.03 5.17
C ASN A 6 19.84 17.48 3.74
N TYR A 7 20.71 16.77 3.04
CA TYR A 7 21.09 17.11 1.66
C TYR A 7 19.88 17.12 0.72
N TYR A 8 19.07 16.05 0.72
CA TYR A 8 17.95 15.93 -0.22
C TYR A 8 16.71 16.71 0.19
N TYR A 9 16.41 16.85 1.48
CA TYR A 9 15.15 17.44 1.95
C TYR A 9 15.33 18.76 2.71
N GLY A 10 16.56 19.15 3.02
CA GLY A 10 16.82 20.34 3.83
C GLY A 10 16.42 20.22 5.30
N ILE A 11 16.22 18.99 5.77
CA ILE A 11 15.76 18.72 7.14
C ILE A 11 16.97 18.37 8.01
N SER A 12 17.24 19.19 9.03
CA SER A 12 18.27 18.89 10.02
C SER A 12 17.71 18.00 11.12
N ILE A 13 18.26 16.80 11.27
CA ILE A 13 17.75 15.76 12.15
C ILE A 13 18.69 15.57 13.34
N GLU A 14 18.16 15.72 14.56
CA GLU A 14 18.90 15.42 15.77
C GLU A 14 18.96 13.92 16.04
N ASN A 15 17.82 13.27 16.05
CA ASN A 15 17.67 11.84 16.33
C ASN A 15 17.04 11.12 15.15
N LEU A 16 17.70 10.05 14.69
CA LEU A 16 17.23 9.17 13.62
C LEU A 16 17.15 7.75 14.16
N VAL A 17 16.00 7.15 14.09
CA VAL A 17 15.79 5.76 14.50
C VAL A 17 15.68 4.89 13.25
N LYS A 18 16.41 3.79 13.25
CA LYS A 18 16.35 2.77 12.20
C LYS A 18 15.43 1.64 12.67
N THR A 19 14.49 1.27 11.84
CA THR A 19 13.72 0.03 11.95
C THR A 19 14.23 -0.99 10.93
N ASP A 20 13.65 -2.18 10.85
CA ASP A 20 14.10 -3.24 9.94
C ASP A 20 14.14 -2.79 8.47
N ASN A 21 13.14 -2.03 8.05
CA ASN A 21 12.98 -1.61 6.66
C ASN A 21 13.06 -0.11 6.42
N ASP A 22 12.91 0.72 7.46
CA ASP A 22 12.69 2.15 7.33
C ASP A 22 13.56 2.95 8.31
N TYR A 23 13.51 4.28 8.15
CA TYR A 23 14.04 5.22 9.12
C TYR A 23 12.94 6.18 9.52
N TYR A 24 12.82 6.50 10.82
CA TYR A 24 11.91 7.55 11.25
C TYR A 24 12.62 8.59 12.15
N PHE A 25 12.09 9.80 12.15
CA PHE A 25 12.60 10.92 12.92
C PHE A 25 11.50 11.95 13.17
N TYR A 26 11.77 12.83 14.12
CA TYR A 26 10.92 13.96 14.42
C TYR A 26 11.57 15.25 13.97
N PHE A 27 10.79 16.12 13.33
CA PHE A 27 11.21 17.47 12.95
C PHE A 27 10.03 18.43 13.06
N GLN A 28 10.20 19.56 13.77
CA GLN A 28 9.16 20.56 14.03
C GLN A 28 7.83 19.94 14.50
N ASN A 29 7.90 19.08 15.50
CA ASN A 29 6.76 18.35 16.10
C ASN A 29 5.98 17.44 15.15
N ASN A 30 6.53 17.14 13.98
CA ASN A 30 5.96 16.17 13.04
C ASN A 30 6.85 14.94 12.96
N GLU A 31 6.23 13.80 12.79
CA GLU A 31 6.89 12.53 12.54
C GLU A 31 7.07 12.30 11.05
N TYR A 32 8.26 11.83 10.67
CA TYR A 32 8.62 11.53 9.28
C TYR A 32 9.16 10.12 9.18
N HIS A 33 8.77 9.41 8.13
CA HIS A 33 9.29 8.10 7.77
C HIS A 33 9.94 8.13 6.40
N LEU A 34 11.19 7.72 6.32
CA LEU A 34 11.88 7.46 5.07
C LEU A 34 11.77 5.97 4.78
N VAL A 35 10.89 5.61 3.84
CA VAL A 35 10.54 4.23 3.52
C VAL A 35 11.16 3.80 2.19
N LYS A 36 11.58 2.53 2.09
CA LYS A 36 12.01 1.94 0.82
C LYS A 36 10.81 1.79 -0.09
N TYR A 37 11.00 2.17 -1.35
CA TYR A 37 9.98 2.06 -2.37
C TYR A 37 10.30 0.90 -3.33
N THR A 38 9.39 -0.07 -3.43
CA THR A 38 9.62 -1.32 -4.18
C THR A 38 8.67 -1.51 -5.35
N ARG A 39 7.75 -0.55 -5.59
CA ARG A 39 6.77 -0.60 -6.68
C ARG A 39 7.30 0.13 -7.93
N PRO A 40 6.64 -0.03 -9.10
CA PRO A 40 6.96 0.73 -10.30
C PRO A 40 6.94 2.25 -10.05
N TYR A 41 7.77 2.97 -10.80
CA TYR A 41 7.90 4.43 -10.64
C TYR A 41 6.59 5.17 -10.97
N GLU A 42 5.83 4.66 -11.92
CA GLU A 42 4.54 5.21 -12.34
C GLU A 42 3.53 5.23 -11.20
N ASP A 43 3.54 4.21 -10.37
CA ASP A 43 2.63 4.08 -9.22
C ASP A 43 2.84 5.19 -8.20
N ILE A 44 4.09 5.57 -7.90
CA ILE A 44 4.34 6.62 -6.92
C ILE A 44 3.93 8.00 -7.41
N ILE A 45 4.05 8.25 -8.71
CA ILE A 45 3.57 9.51 -9.30
C ILE A 45 2.05 9.59 -9.22
N ALA A 46 1.37 8.49 -9.53
CA ALA A 46 -0.08 8.39 -9.40
C ALA A 46 -0.53 8.56 -7.93
N LEU A 47 0.15 7.89 -7.00
CA LEU A 47 -0.09 8.03 -5.56
C LEU A 47 0.16 9.46 -5.07
N TYR A 48 1.20 10.13 -5.56
CA TYR A 48 1.47 11.52 -5.20
C TYR A 48 0.37 12.46 -5.68
N LYS A 49 -0.10 12.30 -6.92
CA LYS A 49 -1.23 13.08 -7.44
C LYS A 49 -2.50 12.86 -6.60
N LEU A 50 -2.82 11.60 -6.29
CA LEU A 50 -3.93 11.25 -5.42
C LEU A 50 -3.76 11.88 -4.03
N ASN A 51 -2.58 11.81 -3.45
CA ASN A 51 -2.27 12.40 -2.15
C ASN A 51 -2.52 13.92 -2.14
N LEU A 52 -2.13 14.62 -3.19
CA LEU A 52 -2.39 16.06 -3.34
C LEU A 52 -3.91 16.35 -3.39
N GLU A 53 -4.69 15.57 -4.16
CA GLU A 53 -6.14 15.75 -4.24
C GLU A 53 -6.82 15.47 -2.90
N MET A 54 -6.43 14.42 -2.20
CA MET A 54 -6.94 14.11 -0.88
C MET A 54 -6.60 15.23 0.13
N LYS A 55 -5.39 15.76 0.05
CA LYS A 55 -4.95 16.88 0.90
C LYS A 55 -5.77 18.16 0.63
N LYS A 56 -6.06 18.51 -0.64
CA LYS A 56 -6.94 19.63 -0.99
C LYS A 56 -8.32 19.49 -0.36
N ARG A 57 -8.83 18.28 -0.26
CA ARG A 57 -10.10 17.95 0.39
C ARG A 57 -9.99 17.86 1.92
N ARG A 58 -8.82 18.14 2.49
CA ARG A 58 -8.54 18.05 3.93
C ARG A 58 -8.70 16.65 4.50
N CYS A 59 -8.45 15.62 3.68
CA CYS A 59 -8.42 14.25 4.17
C CYS A 59 -7.25 14.04 5.14
N ILE A 60 -7.48 13.21 6.14
CA ILE A 60 -6.44 12.79 7.09
C ILE A 60 -5.61 11.68 6.41
N VAL A 61 -4.50 12.07 5.78
CA VAL A 61 -3.60 11.16 5.06
C VAL A 61 -2.14 11.50 5.36
N HIS A 62 -1.26 10.51 5.26
CA HIS A 62 0.18 10.78 5.26
C HIS A 62 0.54 11.65 4.06
N GLU A 63 1.46 12.56 4.25
CA GLU A 63 1.89 13.46 3.19
C GLU A 63 3.19 12.95 2.55
N ILE A 64 3.20 12.80 1.24
CA ILE A 64 4.40 12.48 0.47
C ILE A 64 5.21 13.76 0.28
N ILE A 65 6.46 13.77 0.71
CA ILE A 65 7.34 14.96 0.66
C ILE A 65 8.29 14.82 -0.52
N MET A 66 8.29 15.82 -1.39
CA MET A 66 9.27 15.92 -2.47
C MET A 66 10.64 16.32 -1.94
N ASN A 67 11.68 15.87 -2.61
CA ASN A 67 13.04 16.32 -2.34
C ASN A 67 13.30 17.72 -2.96
N LYS A 68 14.49 18.27 -2.77
CA LYS A 68 14.91 19.59 -3.29
C LYS A 68 14.87 19.70 -4.81
N ASP A 69 14.98 18.57 -5.50
CA ASP A 69 14.95 18.48 -6.97
C ASP A 69 13.51 18.30 -7.49
N ASN A 70 12.49 18.50 -6.64
CA ASN A 70 11.07 18.28 -6.93
C ASN A 70 10.75 16.85 -7.38
N GLN A 71 11.49 15.86 -6.87
CA GLN A 71 11.23 14.46 -7.13
C GLN A 71 10.59 13.79 -5.91
N VAL A 72 9.66 12.89 -6.18
CA VAL A 72 8.96 12.10 -5.15
C VAL A 72 9.84 10.97 -4.63
N ILE A 73 10.66 10.38 -5.51
CA ILE A 73 11.62 9.33 -5.15
C ILE A 73 13.01 9.95 -4.99
N THR A 74 13.70 9.52 -3.96
CA THR A 74 15.12 9.83 -3.72
C THR A 74 15.92 8.54 -3.71
N ILE A 75 16.96 8.45 -4.53
CA ILE A 75 17.85 7.29 -4.55
C ILE A 75 18.90 7.46 -3.46
N ILE A 76 18.92 6.55 -2.51
CA ILE A 76 19.87 6.54 -1.39
C ILE A 76 20.57 5.19 -1.36
N ASN A 77 21.88 5.18 -1.61
CA ASN A 77 22.68 3.95 -1.73
C ASN A 77 22.04 2.94 -2.70
N ASP A 78 21.68 3.39 -3.89
CA ASP A 78 21.03 2.62 -4.95
C ASP A 78 19.64 2.06 -4.60
N ILE A 79 19.05 2.52 -3.49
CA ILE A 79 17.73 2.12 -3.05
C ILE A 79 16.77 3.30 -3.25
N PRO A 80 15.67 3.12 -4.01
CA PRO A 80 14.63 4.12 -4.10
C PRO A 80 13.90 4.27 -2.77
N CYS A 81 13.77 5.50 -2.29
CA CYS A 81 13.14 5.84 -1.03
C CYS A 81 12.12 6.97 -1.23
N VAL A 82 11.10 6.97 -0.41
CA VAL A 82 10.08 8.02 -0.33
C VAL A 82 10.03 8.56 1.09
N LEU A 83 9.95 9.87 1.23
CA LEU A 83 9.77 10.52 2.53
C LEU A 83 8.29 10.79 2.76
N LEU A 84 7.77 10.27 3.85
CA LEU A 84 6.41 10.47 4.32
C LEU A 84 6.40 11.34 5.57
N LYS A 85 5.57 12.36 5.59
CA LYS A 85 5.17 13.03 6.83
C LYS A 85 3.95 12.32 7.39
N ILE A 86 4.06 11.80 8.60
CA ILE A 86 3.02 10.98 9.20
C ILE A 86 1.90 11.86 9.74
N CYS A 87 0.69 11.50 9.42
CA CYS A 87 -0.48 12.10 10.04
C CYS A 87 -0.67 11.49 11.44
N ASN A 88 -0.72 12.34 12.47
CA ASN A 88 -0.97 11.91 13.85
C ASN A 88 -2.45 11.52 14.04
N TYR A 89 -2.81 10.34 13.55
CA TYR A 89 -4.10 9.73 13.84
C TYR A 89 -3.95 8.83 15.07
N LYS A 90 -4.67 9.15 16.14
CA LYS A 90 -4.48 8.51 17.45
C LYS A 90 -5.15 7.14 17.61
N ASN A 91 -5.83 6.62 16.61
CA ASN A 91 -6.55 5.35 16.71
C ASN A 91 -5.77 4.20 16.06
N ASP A 92 -5.41 3.21 16.86
CA ASP A 92 -4.78 1.96 16.41
C ASP A 92 -5.76 1.00 15.71
N ARG A 93 -7.05 1.36 15.64
CA ARG A 93 -8.11 0.53 15.05
C ARG A 93 -8.86 1.29 13.98
N VAL A 94 -9.13 0.60 12.88
CA VAL A 94 -9.99 1.10 11.80
C VAL A 94 -11.44 0.73 12.11
N PHE A 95 -12.33 1.72 12.08
CA PHE A 95 -13.77 1.56 12.27
C PHE A 95 -14.50 1.72 10.94
N LEU A 96 -15.73 1.24 10.86
CA LEU A 96 -16.59 1.40 9.68
C LEU A 96 -16.77 2.88 9.28
N ASN A 97 -16.83 3.78 10.27
CA ASN A 97 -16.93 5.21 10.03
C ASN A 97 -15.69 5.78 9.33
N ASP A 98 -14.50 5.23 9.58
CA ASP A 98 -13.26 5.66 8.91
C ASP A 98 -13.28 5.25 7.43
N ILE A 99 -13.81 4.06 7.13
CA ILE A 99 -14.01 3.59 5.76
C ILE A 99 -15.01 4.50 5.04
N ASN A 100 -16.17 4.76 5.63
CA ASN A 100 -17.18 5.66 5.09
C ASN A 100 -16.64 7.08 4.88
N TYR A 101 -15.81 7.57 5.81
CA TYR A 101 -15.15 8.86 5.68
C TYR A 101 -14.25 8.88 4.44
N ILE A 102 -13.36 7.89 4.27
CA ILE A 102 -12.46 7.80 3.12
C ILE A 102 -13.28 7.71 1.82
N GLN A 103 -14.29 6.85 1.76
CA GLN A 103 -15.16 6.71 0.57
C GLN A 103 -15.82 8.04 0.19
N ASN A 104 -16.35 8.77 1.16
CA ASN A 104 -16.98 10.07 0.89
C ASN A 104 -15.96 11.11 0.41
N MET A 105 -14.76 11.12 1.01
CA MET A 105 -13.71 12.08 0.66
C MET A 105 -13.06 11.77 -0.69
N THR A 106 -13.04 10.53 -1.12
CA THR A 106 -12.48 10.11 -2.41
C THR A 106 -13.50 10.12 -3.54
N LYS A 107 -14.79 10.30 -3.23
CA LYS A 107 -15.85 10.32 -4.23
C LYS A 107 -15.60 11.38 -5.32
N GLY A 108 -15.61 10.93 -6.59
CA GLY A 108 -15.36 11.80 -7.74
C GLY A 108 -13.89 12.23 -7.92
N ILE A 109 -12.92 11.57 -7.25
CA ILE A 109 -11.51 11.65 -7.62
C ILE A 109 -11.29 10.70 -8.78
N GLU A 110 -10.71 11.18 -9.87
CA GLU A 110 -10.23 10.34 -10.96
C GLU A 110 -8.93 9.66 -10.52
N PHE A 111 -8.94 8.34 -10.48
CA PHE A 111 -7.76 7.54 -10.16
C PHE A 111 -7.00 7.17 -11.44
N ASP A 112 -5.68 7.22 -11.35
CA ASP A 112 -4.84 6.66 -12.39
C ASP A 112 -5.03 5.12 -12.43
N LYS A 113 -5.13 4.58 -13.64
CA LYS A 113 -5.34 3.14 -13.85
C LYS A 113 -4.24 2.27 -13.22
N SER A 114 -3.02 2.80 -13.08
CA SER A 114 -1.91 2.10 -12.42
C SER A 114 -2.17 1.80 -10.95
N LEU A 115 -3.05 2.56 -10.29
CA LEU A 115 -3.43 2.35 -8.89
C LEU A 115 -4.56 1.33 -8.72
N LEU A 116 -5.21 0.96 -9.81
CA LEU A 116 -6.30 -0.01 -9.79
C LEU A 116 -5.72 -1.42 -9.71
N ARG A 117 -6.08 -2.17 -8.70
CA ARG A 117 -5.86 -3.62 -8.67
C ARG A 117 -6.94 -4.26 -9.56
N ILE A 118 -6.69 -4.28 -10.87
CA ILE A 118 -7.71 -4.60 -11.86
C ILE A 118 -7.98 -6.09 -11.96
N ASP A 119 -7.06 -6.95 -11.53
CA ASP A 119 -7.17 -8.38 -11.79
C ASP A 119 -7.32 -9.21 -10.51
N TRP A 120 -8.50 -9.07 -9.89
CA TRP A 120 -8.89 -9.93 -8.77
C TRP A 120 -8.94 -11.40 -9.17
N VAL A 121 -9.37 -11.69 -10.40
CA VAL A 121 -9.46 -13.05 -10.96
C VAL A 121 -8.08 -13.69 -10.99
N LYS A 122 -7.10 -12.98 -11.57
CA LYS A 122 -5.71 -13.45 -11.61
C LYS A 122 -5.13 -13.61 -10.20
N MET A 123 -5.29 -12.60 -9.35
CA MET A 123 -4.73 -12.62 -7.99
C MET A 123 -5.29 -13.78 -7.15
N TRP A 124 -6.57 -14.07 -7.28
CA TRP A 124 -7.19 -15.19 -6.58
C TRP A 124 -6.83 -16.52 -7.22
N GLY A 125 -6.71 -16.60 -8.56
CA GLY A 125 -6.19 -17.76 -9.26
C GLY A 125 -4.80 -18.14 -8.80
N ASP A 126 -3.84 -17.19 -8.81
CA ASP A 126 -2.47 -17.40 -8.33
C ASP A 126 -2.45 -17.92 -6.88
N LYS A 127 -3.43 -17.48 -6.05
CA LYS A 127 -3.56 -17.92 -4.66
C LYS A 127 -4.09 -19.34 -4.53
N ILE A 128 -5.04 -19.72 -5.39
CA ILE A 128 -5.59 -21.09 -5.47
C ILE A 128 -4.49 -22.05 -5.93
N ASP A 129 -3.77 -21.72 -7.00
CA ASP A 129 -2.66 -22.51 -7.50
C ASP A 129 -1.58 -22.72 -6.40
N TYR A 130 -1.31 -21.69 -5.62
CA TYR A 130 -0.41 -21.81 -4.48
C TYR A 130 -0.93 -22.78 -3.42
N TYR A 131 -2.21 -22.76 -3.08
CA TYR A 131 -2.79 -23.71 -2.11
C TYR A 131 -2.81 -25.14 -2.63
N GLU A 132 -3.11 -25.36 -3.91
CA GLU A 132 -3.03 -26.67 -4.55
C GLU A 132 -1.60 -27.23 -4.52
N TYR A 133 -0.63 -26.37 -4.82
CA TYR A 133 0.79 -26.73 -4.68
C TYR A 133 1.13 -27.12 -3.24
N GLN A 134 0.69 -26.37 -2.23
CA GLN A 134 0.91 -26.69 -0.81
C GLN A 134 0.28 -28.04 -0.43
N ILE A 135 -0.95 -28.33 -0.90
CA ILE A 135 -1.60 -29.62 -0.68
C ILE A 135 -0.78 -30.74 -1.31
N SER A 136 -0.29 -30.57 -2.52
CA SER A 136 0.52 -31.58 -3.21
C SER A 136 1.80 -31.94 -2.45
N GLN A 137 2.41 -30.94 -1.79
CA GLN A 137 3.66 -31.11 -1.03
C GLN A 137 3.44 -31.67 0.38
N PHE A 138 2.42 -31.19 1.07
CA PHE A 138 2.25 -31.41 2.51
C PHE A 138 0.98 -32.18 2.89
N GLY A 139 0.05 -32.40 1.97
CA GLY A 139 -1.26 -33.00 2.24
C GLY A 139 -1.17 -34.39 2.88
N LYS A 140 -0.20 -35.22 2.43
CA LYS A 140 0.02 -36.56 3.03
C LYS A 140 0.42 -36.51 4.50
N LYS A 141 1.14 -35.45 4.91
CA LYS A 141 1.59 -35.26 6.29
C LYS A 141 0.50 -34.68 7.19
N TYR A 142 -0.42 -33.92 6.61
CA TYR A 142 -1.46 -33.20 7.33
C TYR A 142 -2.85 -33.40 6.67
N PRO A 143 -3.49 -34.57 6.83
CA PRO A 143 -4.76 -34.90 6.15
C PRO A 143 -5.89 -33.90 6.44
N ILE A 144 -6.03 -33.46 7.68
CA ILE A 144 -7.07 -32.47 8.08
C ILE A 144 -6.87 -31.15 7.33
N LEU A 145 -5.62 -30.73 7.12
CA LEU A 145 -5.32 -29.52 6.37
C LEU A 145 -5.69 -29.71 4.89
N CYS A 146 -5.45 -30.90 4.34
CA CYS A 146 -5.79 -31.25 2.98
C CYS A 146 -7.30 -31.12 2.74
N ASP A 147 -8.10 -31.72 3.61
CA ASP A 147 -9.58 -31.69 3.52
C ASP A 147 -10.11 -30.25 3.64
N SER A 148 -9.59 -29.48 4.61
CA SER A 148 -10.00 -28.09 4.82
C SER A 148 -9.63 -27.20 3.64
N LEU A 149 -8.41 -27.30 3.10
CA LEU A 149 -7.95 -26.49 1.97
C LEU A 149 -8.74 -26.82 0.70
N SER A 150 -9.06 -28.09 0.44
CA SER A 150 -9.87 -28.49 -0.71
C SER A 150 -11.24 -27.80 -0.72
N TYR A 151 -11.86 -27.68 0.46
CA TYR A 151 -13.10 -26.92 0.60
C TYR A 151 -12.94 -25.43 0.26
N TYR A 152 -11.90 -24.79 0.78
CA TYR A 152 -11.64 -23.36 0.53
C TYR A 152 -11.20 -23.06 -0.91
N ILE A 153 -10.51 -23.99 -1.56
CA ILE A 153 -10.18 -23.92 -2.98
C ILE A 153 -11.48 -23.88 -3.80
N GLY A 154 -12.41 -24.81 -3.56
CA GLY A 154 -13.70 -24.81 -4.25
C GLY A 154 -14.52 -23.55 -4.03
N LEU A 155 -14.48 -22.96 -2.82
CA LEU A 155 -15.09 -21.64 -2.56
C LEU A 155 -14.42 -20.53 -3.38
N GLY A 156 -13.09 -20.54 -3.45
CA GLY A 156 -12.31 -19.56 -4.22
C GLY A 156 -12.60 -19.66 -5.72
N GLU A 157 -12.66 -20.86 -6.29
CA GLU A 157 -13.04 -21.09 -7.70
C GLU A 157 -14.45 -20.59 -8.00
N ASN A 158 -15.41 -20.85 -7.10
CA ASN A 158 -16.77 -20.32 -7.23
C ASN A 158 -16.79 -18.79 -7.20
N ALA A 159 -16.00 -18.16 -6.33
CA ALA A 159 -15.89 -16.70 -6.25
C ALA A 159 -15.28 -16.11 -7.54
N ILE A 160 -14.24 -16.74 -8.09
CA ILE A 160 -13.66 -16.37 -9.39
C ILE A 160 -14.70 -16.47 -10.50
N SER A 161 -15.39 -17.62 -10.59
CA SER A 161 -16.47 -17.83 -11.56
C SER A 161 -17.56 -16.77 -11.43
N TYR A 162 -17.92 -16.40 -10.21
CA TYR A 162 -18.92 -15.36 -9.97
C TYR A 162 -18.45 -13.99 -10.52
N ILE A 163 -17.21 -13.58 -10.27
CA ILE A 163 -16.68 -12.30 -10.77
C ILE A 163 -16.57 -12.32 -12.30
N VAL A 164 -16.11 -13.43 -12.88
CA VAL A 164 -16.00 -13.55 -14.35
C VAL A 164 -17.38 -13.42 -15.02
N ASN A 165 -18.41 -14.03 -14.43
CA ASN A 165 -19.76 -13.98 -14.96
C ASN A 165 -20.52 -12.69 -14.62
N ASN A 166 -20.06 -11.95 -13.61
CA ASN A 166 -20.65 -10.69 -13.17
C ASN A 166 -19.57 -9.60 -13.10
N PRO A 167 -19.00 -9.19 -14.23
CA PRO A 167 -17.95 -8.16 -14.22
C PRO A 167 -18.55 -6.86 -13.69
N ASN A 168 -17.96 -6.34 -12.61
CA ASN A 168 -18.34 -5.05 -12.06
C ASN A 168 -18.15 -3.97 -13.12
N LYS A 169 -19.23 -3.31 -13.51
CA LYS A 169 -19.23 -2.20 -14.46
C LYS A 169 -18.73 -0.92 -13.76
N GLY A 170 -17.47 -0.93 -13.34
CA GLY A 170 -16.74 0.29 -13.04
C GLY A 170 -17.00 0.94 -11.68
N GLU A 171 -17.61 0.27 -10.71
CA GLU A 171 -17.61 0.75 -9.33
C GLU A 171 -16.39 0.18 -8.58
N ILE A 172 -15.46 1.04 -8.27
CA ILE A 172 -14.29 0.76 -7.44
C ILE A 172 -14.71 1.02 -5.99
N TYR A 173 -14.69 -0.01 -5.18
CA TYR A 173 -14.88 0.10 -3.74
C TYR A 173 -13.53 0.16 -3.02
#